data_3bd34a64c7a644a87ab2b5f6d84bb02f
#
_entry.id   3bd34a64c7a644a87ab2b5f6d84bb02f
#
_cell.length_a   1.000
_cell.length_b   1.000
_cell.length_c   1.000
_cell.angle_alpha   90.00
_cell.angle_beta   90.00
_cell.angle_gamma   90.00
#
_symmetry.space_group_name_H-M   'P 1'
#
loop_
_entity.id
_entity.type
_entity.pdbx_description
1 polymer ?
#
loop_
_entity_poly.entity_id
_entity_poly.type
_entity_poly.pdbx_seq_one_letter_code
_entity_poly.pdbx_strand_id
1 'polypeptide(L)'
;MGIKVGIIGCGGIANGKHLPSLAQIDDVEIVAFCDIDIEKAKTAATTFGTVNAKVYQDYQELLKDQTIDVVHICTPNYLHCDMTVHALEANKHVMCEKPMAKTTAEAQQMLDAAKRTGKKLTIGYQNRFRVDSQFLHQVTARGDLGDIYFGKAHAIRRRAVPNWGVFLDEEAQGGGPLIDIGTHALDLTLWMMNNYEPAAVMGSTFHQLSQQENAANAWGPWNPKDFTVEDSAFGFIKMKNGATIILESAWALNSLDVDEAKCSLSGTKGGADMKDGLRIHGEELGTLYTKHIELDNKGVDFYEGETVDEALEEAKAWISCVQNNTPPRVKPEEALVVTQILEAIYESAHTGKAVYFD
;
A
#
# COMPACT_ATOMS: atom_id res chain seq x y z
N MET A 1 -18.23 -12.60 20.24
CA MET A 1 -16.87 -12.79 20.78
C MET A 1 -15.97 -11.85 20.02
N GLY A 2 -15.14 -11.11 20.75
CA GLY A 2 -14.18 -10.19 20.11
C GLY A 2 -13.13 -10.95 19.30
N ILE A 3 -12.58 -10.27 18.27
CA ILE A 3 -11.50 -10.78 17.42
C ILE A 3 -10.17 -10.65 18.18
N LYS A 4 -9.43 -11.75 18.30
CA LYS A 4 -8.12 -11.78 18.94
C LYS A 4 -7.01 -11.62 17.90
N VAL A 5 -6.22 -10.57 18.08
CA VAL A 5 -5.18 -10.16 17.12
C VAL A 5 -3.79 -10.41 17.68
N GLY A 6 -2.91 -10.98 16.85
CA GLY A 6 -1.48 -11.05 17.06
C GLY A 6 -0.73 -10.11 16.11
N ILE A 7 0.34 -9.50 16.58
CA ILE A 7 1.20 -8.60 15.78
C ILE A 7 2.57 -9.24 15.60
N ILE A 8 3.03 -9.32 14.37
CA ILE A 8 4.39 -9.76 14.01
C ILE A 8 5.13 -8.56 13.40
N GLY A 9 6.18 -8.11 14.07
CA GLY A 9 6.89 -6.87 13.80
C GLY A 9 6.29 -5.71 14.61
N CYS A 10 6.98 -5.28 15.68
CA CYS A 10 6.58 -4.19 16.57
C CYS A 10 7.40 -2.92 16.31
N GLY A 11 7.69 -2.66 15.03
CA GLY A 11 8.42 -1.49 14.55
C GLY A 11 7.56 -0.23 14.40
N GLY A 12 8.06 0.72 13.60
CA GLY A 12 7.41 2.03 13.37
C GLY A 12 6.01 1.92 12.83
N ILE A 13 5.78 1.09 11.79
CA ILE A 13 4.45 0.96 11.17
C ILE A 13 3.43 0.30 12.10
N ALA A 14 3.84 -0.68 12.91
CA ALA A 14 2.97 -1.28 13.91
C ALA A 14 2.54 -0.26 14.96
N ASN A 15 3.50 0.49 15.53
CA ASN A 15 3.22 1.45 16.60
C ASN A 15 2.56 2.74 16.11
N GLY A 16 2.82 3.17 14.87
CA GLY A 16 2.26 4.41 14.30
C GLY A 16 0.91 4.24 13.61
N LYS A 17 0.55 3.01 13.21
CA LYS A 17 -0.63 2.73 12.40
C LYS A 17 -1.50 1.61 13.01
N HIS A 18 -1.00 0.36 12.99
CA HIS A 18 -1.83 -0.81 13.29
C HIS A 18 -2.31 -0.85 14.73
N LEU A 19 -1.41 -0.70 15.68
CA LEU A 19 -1.72 -0.81 17.11
C LEU A 19 -2.69 0.29 17.59
N PRO A 20 -2.46 1.58 17.28
CA PRO A 20 -3.39 2.64 17.65
C PRO A 20 -4.77 2.47 17.02
N SER A 21 -4.85 2.01 15.77
CA SER A 21 -6.13 1.80 15.08
C SER A 21 -6.89 0.61 15.64
N LEU A 22 -6.23 -0.53 15.87
CA LEU A 22 -6.85 -1.72 16.45
C LEU A 22 -7.35 -1.48 17.88
N ALA A 23 -6.61 -0.70 18.68
CA ALA A 23 -6.98 -0.36 20.07
C ALA A 23 -8.26 0.50 20.17
N GLN A 24 -8.70 1.12 19.08
CA GLN A 24 -9.92 1.92 19.02
C GLN A 24 -11.16 1.10 18.60
N ILE A 25 -11.03 -0.18 18.32
CA ILE A 25 -12.14 -1.05 17.89
C ILE A 25 -12.60 -1.90 19.07
N ASP A 26 -13.80 -1.66 19.57
CA ASP A 26 -14.35 -2.26 20.80
C ASP A 26 -14.32 -3.82 20.81
N ASP A 27 -14.55 -4.44 19.64
CA ASP A 27 -14.59 -5.90 19.49
C ASP A 27 -13.22 -6.52 19.17
N VAL A 28 -12.11 -5.82 19.43
CA VAL A 28 -10.74 -6.28 19.17
C VAL A 28 -9.95 -6.42 20.47
N GLU A 29 -9.29 -7.56 20.62
CA GLU A 29 -8.33 -7.81 21.69
C GLU A 29 -6.94 -8.06 21.09
N ILE A 30 -5.96 -7.21 21.37
CA ILE A 30 -4.57 -7.43 20.94
C ILE A 30 -3.90 -8.32 22.01
N VAL A 31 -3.76 -9.61 21.69
CA VAL A 31 -3.41 -10.63 22.68
C VAL A 31 -1.98 -11.18 22.56
N ALA A 32 -1.28 -10.87 21.46
CA ALA A 32 0.05 -11.39 21.19
C ALA A 32 0.91 -10.40 20.40
N PHE A 33 2.19 -10.32 20.77
CA PHE A 33 3.17 -9.44 20.14
C PHE A 33 4.46 -10.21 19.87
N CYS A 34 5.01 -10.08 18.66
CA CYS A 34 6.24 -10.73 18.27
C CYS A 34 7.20 -9.74 17.59
N ASP A 35 8.44 -9.72 18.03
CA ASP A 35 9.54 -9.02 17.37
C ASP A 35 10.86 -9.74 17.68
N ILE A 36 11.79 -9.76 16.73
CA ILE A 36 13.16 -10.29 16.97
C ILE A 36 13.87 -9.53 18.10
N ASP A 37 13.55 -8.24 18.25
CA ASP A 37 13.88 -7.43 19.42
C ASP A 37 12.75 -7.56 20.46
N ILE A 38 12.94 -8.44 21.41
CA ILE A 38 11.92 -8.76 22.43
C ILE A 38 11.48 -7.54 23.24
N GLU A 39 12.32 -6.51 23.38
CA GLU A 39 11.99 -5.29 24.13
C GLU A 39 10.98 -4.42 23.37
N LYS A 40 11.03 -4.41 22.03
CA LYS A 40 9.99 -3.78 21.21
C LYS A 40 8.64 -4.45 21.39
N ALA A 41 8.61 -5.78 21.37
CA ALA A 41 7.38 -6.54 21.59
C ALA A 41 6.81 -6.32 22.99
N LYS A 42 7.66 -6.28 24.04
CA LYS A 42 7.23 -5.97 25.42
C LYS A 42 6.67 -4.55 25.56
N THR A 43 7.32 -3.57 24.94
CA THR A 43 6.88 -2.18 24.96
C THR A 43 5.51 -2.04 24.28
N ALA A 44 5.33 -2.64 23.11
CA ALA A 44 4.05 -2.65 22.41
C ALA A 44 2.96 -3.36 23.20
N ALA A 45 3.26 -4.51 23.81
CA ALA A 45 2.33 -5.26 24.68
C ALA A 45 1.89 -4.44 25.90
N THR A 46 2.81 -3.72 26.53
CA THR A 46 2.50 -2.87 27.70
C THR A 46 1.59 -1.71 27.32
N THR A 47 1.75 -1.16 26.11
CA THR A 47 1.01 0.03 25.65
C THR A 47 -0.37 -0.33 25.11
N PHE A 48 -0.49 -1.41 24.32
CA PHE A 48 -1.68 -1.73 23.52
C PHE A 48 -2.29 -3.10 23.83
N GLY A 49 -1.58 -3.95 24.56
CA GLY A 49 -2.01 -5.31 24.81
C GLY A 49 -3.08 -5.42 25.91
N THR A 50 -3.82 -6.52 25.86
CA THR A 50 -4.67 -6.93 26.99
C THR A 50 -3.79 -7.29 28.22
N VAL A 51 -4.39 -7.34 29.42
CA VAL A 51 -3.66 -7.64 30.68
C VAL A 51 -2.84 -8.94 30.61
N ASN A 52 -3.29 -9.91 29.82
CA ASN A 52 -2.63 -11.21 29.67
C ASN A 52 -2.00 -11.37 28.28
N ALA A 53 -1.68 -10.27 27.60
CA ALA A 53 -1.02 -10.33 26.31
C ALA A 53 0.32 -11.06 26.39
N LYS A 54 0.57 -11.94 25.43
CA LYS A 54 1.78 -12.74 25.34
C LYS A 54 2.81 -12.06 24.45
N VAL A 55 4.09 -12.28 24.78
CA VAL A 55 5.20 -11.71 24.03
C VAL A 55 6.09 -12.85 23.51
N TYR A 56 6.45 -12.78 22.24
CA TYR A 56 7.24 -13.80 21.54
C TYR A 56 8.43 -13.16 20.84
N GLN A 57 9.53 -13.89 20.73
CA GLN A 57 10.68 -13.51 19.90
C GLN A 57 10.66 -14.24 18.55
N ASP A 58 10.04 -15.41 18.52
CA ASP A 58 9.84 -16.22 17.32
C ASP A 58 8.36 -16.19 16.92
N TYR A 59 8.07 -15.76 15.69
CA TYR A 59 6.71 -15.72 15.17
C TYR A 59 6.08 -17.11 15.02
N GLN A 60 6.88 -18.15 14.80
CA GLN A 60 6.37 -19.53 14.74
C GLN A 60 5.77 -19.98 16.07
N GLU A 61 6.33 -19.52 17.20
CA GLU A 61 5.75 -19.78 18.52
C GLU A 61 4.44 -18.99 18.73
N LEU A 62 4.36 -17.74 18.24
CA LEU A 62 3.10 -16.99 18.24
C LEU A 62 2.02 -17.71 17.45
N LEU A 63 2.34 -18.26 16.28
CA LEU A 63 1.38 -18.94 15.41
C LEU A 63 0.81 -20.23 16.01
N LYS A 64 1.48 -20.85 16.97
CA LYS A 64 0.96 -22.03 17.72
C LYS A 64 -0.19 -21.67 18.66
N ASP A 65 -0.36 -20.41 19.01
CA ASP A 65 -1.46 -19.98 19.87
C ASP A 65 -2.79 -20.03 19.12
N GLN A 66 -3.61 -21.03 19.46
CA GLN A 66 -4.90 -21.28 18.82
C GLN A 66 -5.98 -20.25 19.21
N THR A 67 -5.71 -19.38 20.17
CA THR A 67 -6.65 -18.32 20.56
C THR A 67 -6.61 -17.11 19.64
N ILE A 68 -5.57 -16.96 18.82
CA ILE A 68 -5.40 -15.85 17.86
C ILE A 68 -6.24 -16.14 16.60
N ASP A 69 -7.08 -15.19 16.22
CA ASP A 69 -7.92 -15.27 15.02
C ASP A 69 -7.25 -14.61 13.80
N VAL A 70 -6.60 -13.48 14.04
CA VAL A 70 -6.02 -12.60 13.02
C VAL A 70 -4.56 -12.30 13.37
N VAL A 71 -3.71 -12.25 12.35
CA VAL A 71 -2.32 -11.80 12.48
C VAL A 71 -2.10 -10.60 11.57
N HIS A 72 -1.49 -9.53 12.11
CA HIS A 72 -0.94 -8.44 11.33
C HIS A 72 0.56 -8.63 11.16
N ILE A 73 1.04 -8.61 9.92
CA ILE A 73 2.46 -8.73 9.55
C ILE A 73 2.98 -7.35 9.19
N CYS A 74 3.85 -6.81 10.05
CA CYS A 74 4.41 -5.46 9.98
C CYS A 74 5.95 -5.49 9.91
N THR A 75 6.48 -6.50 9.25
CA THR A 75 7.92 -6.79 9.11
C THR A 75 8.50 -6.17 7.83
N PRO A 76 9.83 -6.22 7.62
CA PRO A 76 10.43 -5.91 6.33
C PRO A 76 9.91 -6.80 5.19
N ASN A 77 9.96 -6.28 3.95
CA ASN A 77 9.33 -6.88 2.77
C ASN A 77 9.73 -8.33 2.49
N TYR A 78 11.01 -8.68 2.71
CA TYR A 78 11.54 -10.03 2.46
C TYR A 78 10.93 -11.13 3.35
N LEU A 79 10.22 -10.74 4.42
CA LEU A 79 9.56 -11.66 5.34
C LEU A 79 8.06 -11.83 5.07
N HIS A 80 7.47 -10.98 4.22
CA HIS A 80 6.02 -10.94 4.01
C HIS A 80 5.49 -12.27 3.51
N CYS A 81 6.13 -12.89 2.52
CA CYS A 81 5.66 -14.13 1.92
C CYS A 81 5.66 -15.27 2.94
N ASP A 82 6.81 -15.59 3.51
CA ASP A 82 6.94 -16.75 4.41
C ASP A 82 6.03 -16.62 5.63
N MET A 83 6.04 -15.45 6.28
CA MET A 83 5.21 -15.21 7.47
C MET A 83 3.72 -15.27 7.15
N THR A 84 3.29 -14.73 5.99
CA THR A 84 1.89 -14.80 5.54
C THR A 84 1.46 -16.24 5.27
N VAL A 85 2.25 -16.99 4.53
CA VAL A 85 1.96 -18.40 4.23
C VAL A 85 1.85 -19.21 5.51
N HIS A 86 2.83 -19.09 6.41
CA HIS A 86 2.80 -19.81 7.69
C HIS A 86 1.62 -19.41 8.58
N ALA A 87 1.24 -18.13 8.62
CA ALA A 87 0.09 -17.66 9.39
C ALA A 87 -1.24 -18.20 8.84
N LEU A 88 -1.41 -18.18 7.50
CA LEU A 88 -2.58 -18.78 6.84
C LEU A 88 -2.67 -20.29 7.11
N GLU A 89 -1.56 -21.01 7.01
CA GLU A 89 -1.46 -22.45 7.28
C GLU A 89 -1.70 -22.78 8.78
N ALA A 90 -1.33 -21.87 9.67
CA ALA A 90 -1.68 -21.94 11.08
C ALA A 90 -3.14 -21.56 11.38
N ASN A 91 -3.99 -21.50 10.35
CA ASN A 91 -5.42 -21.22 10.44
C ASN A 91 -5.76 -19.78 10.91
N LYS A 92 -4.89 -18.79 10.65
CA LYS A 92 -5.11 -17.37 10.96
C LYS A 92 -5.55 -16.59 9.72
N HIS A 93 -6.40 -15.58 9.89
CA HIS A 93 -6.62 -14.53 8.90
C HIS A 93 -5.44 -13.57 8.94
N VAL A 94 -5.04 -13.01 7.77
CA VAL A 94 -3.81 -12.22 7.69
C VAL A 94 -4.07 -10.84 7.06
N MET A 95 -3.59 -9.81 7.75
CA MET A 95 -3.30 -8.48 7.22
C MET A 95 -1.80 -8.38 7.06
N CYS A 96 -1.31 -8.26 5.83
CA CYS A 96 0.10 -8.05 5.53
C CYS A 96 0.33 -6.61 5.08
N GLU A 97 1.37 -5.96 5.61
CA GLU A 97 1.77 -4.64 5.11
C GLU A 97 2.17 -4.70 3.63
N LYS A 98 2.08 -3.53 2.98
CA LYS A 98 2.53 -3.37 1.61
C LYS A 98 4.08 -3.32 1.52
N PRO A 99 4.67 -3.70 0.40
CA PRO A 99 4.06 -4.38 -0.75
C PRO A 99 3.63 -5.79 -0.38
N MET A 100 2.75 -6.42 -1.17
CA MET A 100 2.34 -7.81 -0.90
C MET A 100 3.55 -8.74 -0.75
N ALA A 101 4.48 -8.66 -1.70
CA ALA A 101 5.75 -9.39 -1.69
C ALA A 101 6.77 -8.66 -2.58
N LYS A 102 8.03 -9.10 -2.58
CA LYS A 102 9.07 -8.56 -3.45
C LYS A 102 8.94 -9.03 -4.91
N THR A 103 8.40 -10.23 -5.11
CA THR A 103 8.26 -10.86 -6.43
C THR A 103 6.85 -11.38 -6.68
N THR A 104 6.50 -11.54 -7.95
CA THR A 104 5.25 -12.16 -8.38
C THR A 104 5.12 -13.60 -7.86
N ALA A 105 6.23 -14.35 -7.87
CA ALA A 105 6.24 -15.73 -7.39
C ALA A 105 5.90 -15.83 -5.89
N GLU A 106 6.45 -14.95 -5.06
CA GLU A 106 6.12 -14.86 -3.64
C GLU A 106 4.65 -14.43 -3.42
N ALA A 107 4.19 -13.40 -4.13
CA ALA A 107 2.80 -12.93 -4.05
C ALA A 107 1.81 -14.03 -4.46
N GLN A 108 2.14 -14.82 -5.49
CA GLN A 108 1.33 -15.97 -5.92
C GLN A 108 1.27 -17.05 -4.83
N GLN A 109 2.38 -17.34 -4.16
CA GLN A 109 2.40 -18.30 -3.04
C GLN A 109 1.47 -17.86 -1.90
N MET A 110 1.47 -16.57 -1.56
CA MET A 110 0.57 -16.01 -0.55
C MET A 110 -0.89 -16.18 -0.96
N LEU A 111 -1.23 -15.85 -2.22
CA LEU A 111 -2.58 -16.01 -2.77
C LEU A 111 -3.03 -17.48 -2.76
N ASP A 112 -2.16 -18.38 -3.18
CA ASP A 112 -2.45 -19.81 -3.21
C ASP A 112 -2.65 -20.39 -1.80
N ALA A 113 -1.87 -19.93 -0.82
CA ALA A 113 -2.06 -20.29 0.58
C ALA A 113 -3.41 -19.79 1.11
N ALA A 114 -3.82 -18.56 0.81
CA ALA A 114 -5.12 -18.03 1.19
C ALA A 114 -6.27 -18.85 0.59
N LYS A 115 -6.18 -19.21 -0.70
CA LYS A 115 -7.15 -20.07 -1.38
C LYS A 115 -7.21 -21.49 -0.79
N ARG A 116 -6.06 -22.09 -0.54
CA ARG A 116 -5.94 -23.47 0.01
C ARG A 116 -6.49 -23.57 1.41
N THR A 117 -6.23 -22.58 2.26
CA THR A 117 -6.66 -22.60 3.67
C THR A 117 -8.07 -22.06 3.87
N GLY A 118 -8.63 -21.33 2.90
CA GLY A 118 -9.89 -20.62 3.01
C GLY A 118 -9.83 -19.44 3.98
N LYS A 119 -8.61 -19.04 4.43
CA LYS A 119 -8.41 -17.89 5.29
C LYS A 119 -8.31 -16.60 4.47
N LYS A 120 -8.74 -15.51 5.05
CA LYS A 120 -8.72 -14.20 4.40
C LYS A 120 -7.32 -13.62 4.47
N LEU A 121 -6.90 -13.03 3.36
CA LEU A 121 -5.68 -12.25 3.22
C LEU A 121 -6.07 -10.86 2.70
N THR A 122 -5.49 -9.82 3.29
CA THR A 122 -5.55 -8.45 2.77
C THR A 122 -4.19 -7.80 2.85
N ILE A 123 -3.95 -6.80 2.00
CA ILE A 123 -2.69 -6.05 1.94
C ILE A 123 -2.95 -4.61 2.37
N GLY A 124 -1.99 -4.01 3.08
CA GLY A 124 -2.07 -2.69 3.70
C GLY A 124 -2.04 -1.51 2.72
N TYR A 125 -2.96 -1.48 1.75
CA TYR A 125 -3.13 -0.34 0.84
C TYR A 125 -4.08 0.71 1.43
N GLN A 126 -3.64 1.36 2.51
CA GLN A 126 -4.42 2.32 3.30
C GLN A 126 -4.96 3.50 2.50
N ASN A 127 -4.27 3.91 1.42
CA ASN A 127 -4.71 5.03 0.59
C ASN A 127 -6.08 4.82 -0.07
N ARG A 128 -6.56 3.59 -0.19
CA ARG A 128 -7.94 3.30 -0.61
C ARG A 128 -9.00 3.77 0.41
N PHE A 129 -8.61 4.04 1.66
CA PHE A 129 -9.52 4.44 2.74
C PHE A 129 -9.56 5.94 2.98
N ARG A 130 -8.74 6.73 2.31
CA ARG A 130 -8.77 8.19 2.35
C ARG A 130 -10.11 8.70 1.82
N VAL A 131 -10.59 9.82 2.37
CA VAL A 131 -11.89 10.41 2.00
C VAL A 131 -11.92 10.78 0.51
N ASP A 132 -10.86 11.39 -0.01
CA ASP A 132 -10.72 11.76 -1.42
C ASP A 132 -10.72 10.51 -2.33
N SER A 133 -10.05 9.45 -1.92
CA SER A 133 -10.00 8.19 -2.64
C SER A 133 -11.36 7.49 -2.68
N GLN A 134 -12.07 7.46 -1.54
CA GLN A 134 -13.41 6.87 -1.47
C GLN A 134 -14.42 7.64 -2.32
N PHE A 135 -14.35 8.97 -2.31
CA PHE A 135 -15.21 9.80 -3.15
C PHE A 135 -14.93 9.56 -4.64
N LEU A 136 -13.67 9.63 -5.04
CA LEU A 136 -13.29 9.42 -6.44
C LEU A 136 -13.69 8.01 -6.93
N HIS A 137 -13.47 6.98 -6.10
CA HIS A 137 -13.89 5.63 -6.45
C HIS A 137 -15.40 5.50 -6.68
N GLN A 138 -16.22 6.19 -5.89
CA GLN A 138 -17.67 6.24 -6.13
C GLN A 138 -18.01 6.94 -7.45
N VAL A 139 -17.32 8.03 -7.80
CA VAL A 139 -17.47 8.75 -9.08
C VAL A 139 -17.13 7.83 -10.26
N THR A 140 -16.01 7.11 -10.18
CA THR A 140 -15.60 6.17 -11.25
C THR A 140 -16.55 4.97 -11.34
N ALA A 141 -16.97 4.40 -10.21
CA ALA A 141 -17.88 3.27 -10.14
C ALA A 141 -19.28 3.60 -10.71
N ARG A 142 -19.76 4.85 -10.58
CA ARG A 142 -21.01 5.31 -11.22
C ARG A 142 -20.88 5.50 -12.73
N GLY A 143 -19.65 5.48 -13.27
CA GLY A 143 -19.38 5.74 -14.69
C GLY A 143 -19.45 7.22 -15.08
N ASP A 144 -19.30 8.14 -14.12
CA ASP A 144 -19.37 9.58 -14.36
C ASP A 144 -18.24 10.07 -15.27
N LEU A 145 -17.08 9.38 -15.25
CA LEU A 145 -15.95 9.66 -16.13
C LEU A 145 -16.06 8.94 -17.51
N GLY A 146 -17.03 8.05 -17.68
CA GLY A 146 -17.11 7.18 -18.86
C GLY A 146 -16.01 6.10 -18.86
N ASP A 147 -15.56 5.67 -20.05
CA ASP A 147 -14.47 4.72 -20.20
C ASP A 147 -13.14 5.42 -19.90
N ILE A 148 -12.47 5.01 -18.83
CA ILE A 148 -11.17 5.58 -18.44
C ILE A 148 -10.10 4.93 -19.32
N TYR A 149 -9.52 5.70 -20.24
CA TYR A 149 -8.53 5.23 -21.20
C TYR A 149 -7.10 5.64 -20.85
N PHE A 150 -6.91 6.58 -19.90
CA PHE A 150 -5.59 7.03 -19.47
C PHE A 150 -5.60 7.32 -17.96
N GLY A 151 -4.51 6.91 -17.29
CA GLY A 151 -4.23 7.21 -15.89
C GLY A 151 -2.78 7.60 -15.68
N LYS A 152 -2.53 8.45 -14.66
CA LYS A 152 -1.20 8.67 -14.09
C LYS A 152 -1.20 8.31 -12.63
N ALA A 153 -0.22 7.54 -12.23
CA ALA A 153 0.06 7.18 -10.84
C ALA A 153 1.25 8.02 -10.35
N HIS A 154 1.03 8.87 -9.37
CA HIS A 154 2.01 9.86 -8.89
C HIS A 154 2.60 9.44 -7.54
N ALA A 155 3.91 9.26 -7.48
CA ALA A 155 4.67 8.92 -6.27
C ALA A 155 6.05 9.61 -6.28
N ILE A 156 6.07 10.92 -6.43
CA ILE A 156 7.30 11.71 -6.56
C ILE A 156 7.57 12.53 -5.31
N ARG A 157 8.72 12.27 -4.69
CA ARG A 157 9.36 13.12 -3.68
C ARG A 157 10.54 13.84 -4.29
N ARG A 158 10.76 15.10 -3.91
CA ARG A 158 11.92 15.85 -4.37
C ARG A 158 13.20 15.36 -3.69
N ARG A 159 13.18 15.24 -2.35
CA ARG A 159 14.29 14.80 -1.48
C ARG A 159 13.71 14.27 -0.17
N ALA A 160 13.22 13.05 -0.19
CA ALA A 160 12.74 12.37 1.00
C ALA A 160 13.03 10.86 0.90
N VAL A 161 14.32 10.56 0.94
CA VAL A 161 14.87 9.19 0.97
C VAL A 161 14.81 8.68 2.40
N PRO A 162 14.14 7.54 2.66
CA PRO A 162 14.15 6.92 3.98
C PRO A 162 15.54 6.30 4.23
N ASN A 163 16.30 6.90 5.14
CA ASN A 163 17.69 6.52 5.44
C ASN A 163 17.82 5.71 6.73
N TRP A 164 16.75 4.98 7.11
CA TRP A 164 16.71 4.13 8.30
C TRP A 164 16.26 2.71 7.97
N GLY A 165 16.49 1.78 8.90
CA GLY A 165 16.09 0.38 8.73
C GLY A 165 16.78 -0.25 7.53
N VAL A 166 16.01 -0.94 6.71
CA VAL A 166 16.48 -1.67 5.53
C VAL A 166 16.01 -1.05 4.20
N PHE A 167 15.50 0.18 4.19
CA PHE A 167 14.92 0.80 2.99
C PHE A 167 15.90 0.92 1.81
N LEU A 168 17.20 1.08 2.10
CA LEU A 168 18.23 1.24 1.07
C LEU A 168 18.85 -0.08 0.61
N ASP A 169 18.42 -1.20 1.19
CA ASP A 169 18.92 -2.55 0.92
C ASP A 169 18.00 -3.27 -0.05
N GLU A 170 18.49 -3.51 -1.29
CA GLU A 170 17.73 -4.17 -2.36
C GLU A 170 17.35 -5.62 -1.99
N GLU A 171 18.23 -6.37 -1.32
CA GLU A 171 17.94 -7.76 -0.94
C GLU A 171 16.78 -7.82 0.06
N ALA A 172 16.75 -6.89 1.02
CA ALA A 172 15.71 -6.83 2.04
C ALA A 172 14.39 -6.26 1.53
N GLN A 173 14.43 -5.25 0.65
CA GLN A 173 13.25 -4.50 0.21
C GLN A 173 12.71 -4.95 -1.14
N GLY A 174 13.56 -5.48 -2.02
CA GLY A 174 13.21 -5.81 -3.41
C GLY A 174 13.26 -4.62 -4.37
N GLY A 175 13.57 -3.42 -3.88
CA GLY A 175 13.72 -2.20 -4.65
C GLY A 175 13.52 -0.95 -3.79
N GLY A 176 13.59 0.22 -4.41
CA GLY A 176 13.51 1.54 -3.79
C GLY A 176 12.12 2.17 -3.87
N PRO A 177 12.02 3.44 -4.36
CA PRO A 177 10.74 4.16 -4.40
C PRO A 177 9.65 3.46 -5.20
N LEU A 178 9.99 2.68 -6.23
CA LEU A 178 9.00 1.97 -7.03
C LEU A 178 8.17 1.01 -6.18
N ILE A 179 8.83 0.19 -5.39
CA ILE A 179 8.18 -0.81 -4.53
C ILE A 179 7.65 -0.21 -3.21
N ASP A 180 8.25 0.92 -2.74
CA ASP A 180 7.83 1.56 -1.48
C ASP A 180 6.63 2.49 -1.66
N ILE A 181 6.74 3.50 -2.53
CA ILE A 181 5.70 4.53 -2.72
C ILE A 181 4.97 4.40 -4.05
N GLY A 182 5.64 3.90 -5.10
CA GLY A 182 5.04 3.62 -6.41
C GLY A 182 3.92 2.59 -6.31
N THR A 183 4.09 1.59 -5.46
CA THR A 183 3.05 0.57 -5.17
C THR A 183 1.73 1.19 -4.73
N HIS A 184 1.74 2.23 -3.90
CA HIS A 184 0.54 2.92 -3.43
C HIS A 184 -0.18 3.67 -4.56
N ALA A 185 0.57 4.42 -5.37
CA ALA A 185 0.00 5.19 -6.46
C ALA A 185 -0.54 4.29 -7.57
N LEU A 186 0.16 3.18 -7.86
CA LEU A 186 -0.28 2.19 -8.85
C LEU A 186 -1.55 1.46 -8.36
N ASP A 187 -1.55 0.97 -7.12
CA ASP A 187 -2.73 0.32 -6.52
C ASP A 187 -3.96 1.23 -6.60
N LEU A 188 -3.80 2.49 -6.19
CA LEU A 188 -4.88 3.46 -6.22
C LEU A 188 -5.39 3.71 -7.65
N THR A 189 -4.49 3.83 -8.63
CA THR A 189 -4.85 4.07 -10.04
C THR A 189 -5.60 2.88 -10.63
N LEU A 190 -5.11 1.65 -10.43
CA LEU A 190 -5.79 0.42 -10.88
C LEU A 190 -7.17 0.28 -10.24
N TRP A 191 -7.28 0.58 -8.95
CA TRP A 191 -8.55 0.53 -8.21
C TRP A 191 -9.57 1.54 -8.73
N MET A 192 -9.15 2.78 -9.02
CA MET A 192 -10.01 3.80 -9.61
C MET A 192 -10.47 3.43 -11.03
N MET A 193 -9.58 2.81 -11.81
CA MET A 193 -9.90 2.35 -13.17
C MET A 193 -10.68 1.04 -13.17
N ASN A 194 -10.75 0.33 -12.03
CA ASN A 194 -11.26 -1.05 -11.93
C ASN A 194 -10.70 -1.95 -13.03
N ASN A 195 -9.38 -1.86 -13.28
CA ASN A 195 -8.72 -2.54 -14.39
C ASN A 195 -7.40 -3.17 -13.91
N TYR A 196 -7.38 -4.51 -13.88
CA TYR A 196 -6.28 -5.33 -13.39
C TYR A 196 -5.76 -6.29 -14.45
N GLU A 197 -5.91 -5.96 -15.72
CA GLU A 197 -5.48 -6.78 -16.86
C GLU A 197 -4.36 -6.06 -17.66
N PRO A 198 -3.10 -6.07 -17.19
CA PRO A 198 -1.99 -5.55 -17.95
C PRO A 198 -1.74 -6.38 -19.21
N ALA A 199 -1.35 -5.72 -20.31
CA ALA A 199 -0.96 -6.36 -21.56
C ALA A 199 0.54 -6.25 -21.82
N ALA A 200 1.12 -5.09 -21.54
CA ALA A 200 2.56 -4.86 -21.71
C ALA A 200 3.04 -3.74 -20.79
N VAL A 201 4.27 -3.88 -20.31
CA VAL A 201 4.94 -2.89 -19.45
C VAL A 201 6.30 -2.55 -20.02
N MET A 202 6.64 -1.27 -20.03
CA MET A 202 7.98 -0.78 -20.27
C MET A 202 8.38 0.18 -19.16
N GLY A 203 9.60 0.05 -18.65
CA GLY A 203 10.06 0.85 -17.52
C GLY A 203 11.54 1.20 -17.56
N SER A 204 11.89 2.14 -16.69
CA SER A 204 13.27 2.54 -16.44
C SER A 204 13.48 2.82 -14.96
N THR A 205 14.65 2.46 -14.45
CA THR A 205 15.12 2.78 -13.09
C THR A 205 16.40 3.59 -13.16
N PHE A 206 16.60 4.45 -12.16
CA PHE A 206 17.77 5.34 -12.13
C PHE A 206 18.41 5.32 -10.73
N HIS A 207 19.76 5.48 -10.70
CA HIS A 207 20.60 5.58 -9.50
C HIS A 207 21.45 6.85 -9.54
N GLN A 208 20.87 7.95 -10.05
CA GLN A 208 21.64 9.17 -10.35
C GLN A 208 21.89 10.05 -9.13
N LEU A 209 20.93 10.13 -8.23
CA LEU A 209 21.01 10.95 -7.03
C LEU A 209 21.43 10.14 -5.81
N SER A 210 21.19 8.84 -5.80
CA SER A 210 21.63 7.91 -4.75
C SER A 210 23.12 7.94 -4.52
N GLN A 211 23.93 8.23 -5.57
CA GLN A 211 25.39 8.28 -5.53
C GLN A 211 25.97 9.61 -4.99
N GLN A 212 25.12 10.59 -4.66
CA GLN A 212 25.59 11.89 -4.18
C GLN A 212 25.95 11.85 -2.71
N GLU A 213 27.19 12.24 -2.38
CA GLU A 213 27.63 12.46 -1.02
C GLU A 213 27.03 13.76 -0.44
N ASN A 214 26.71 13.76 0.84
CA ASN A 214 26.15 14.92 1.55
C ASN A 214 24.91 15.53 0.90
N ALA A 215 24.10 14.71 0.25
CA ALA A 215 22.89 15.17 -0.42
C ALA A 215 21.89 15.77 0.57
N ALA A 216 21.22 16.83 0.17
CA ALA A 216 20.09 17.37 0.92
C ALA A 216 18.95 16.34 0.96
N ASN A 217 18.40 16.08 2.14
CA ASN A 217 17.31 15.14 2.36
C ASN A 217 16.49 15.53 3.58
N ALA A 218 15.20 15.25 3.59
CA ALA A 218 14.27 15.59 4.66
C ALA A 218 14.68 14.96 6.02
N TRP A 219 15.29 13.77 5.98
CA TRP A 219 15.68 13.00 7.17
C TRP A 219 17.21 12.88 7.37
N GLY A 220 17.96 13.84 6.87
CA GLY A 220 19.41 13.84 6.89
C GLY A 220 20.02 13.07 5.71
N PRO A 221 21.34 13.20 5.49
CA PRO A 221 22.03 12.60 4.36
C PRO A 221 22.01 11.07 4.45
N TRP A 222 22.02 10.41 3.30
CA TRP A 222 22.27 8.98 3.19
C TRP A 222 23.75 8.71 2.91
N ASN A 223 24.18 7.46 3.14
CA ASN A 223 25.47 6.98 2.69
C ASN A 223 25.31 6.32 1.31
N PRO A 224 25.93 6.85 0.23
CA PRO A 224 25.83 6.25 -1.10
C PRO A 224 26.24 4.77 -1.18
N LYS A 225 27.13 4.30 -0.29
CA LYS A 225 27.58 2.91 -0.28
C LYS A 225 26.51 1.93 0.21
N ASP A 226 25.56 2.42 1.01
CA ASP A 226 24.48 1.62 1.56
C ASP A 226 23.23 1.69 0.67
N PHE A 227 23.22 2.56 -0.35
CA PHE A 227 22.10 2.81 -1.22
C PHE A 227 22.17 1.91 -2.47
N THR A 228 21.64 0.70 -2.35
CA THR A 228 21.73 -0.33 -3.41
C THR A 228 20.49 -0.35 -4.32
N VAL A 229 19.39 0.27 -3.91
CA VAL A 229 18.15 0.38 -4.69
C VAL A 229 18.14 1.60 -5.61
N GLU A 230 17.19 1.69 -6.53
CA GLU A 230 16.99 2.87 -7.37
C GLU A 230 16.53 4.08 -6.54
N ASP A 231 16.84 5.31 -7.01
CA ASP A 231 16.32 6.56 -6.43
C ASP A 231 15.07 7.07 -7.14
N SER A 232 14.85 6.61 -8.37
CA SER A 232 13.67 6.93 -9.18
C SER A 232 13.39 5.84 -10.23
N ALA A 233 12.13 5.66 -10.57
CA ALA A 233 11.63 4.71 -11.54
C ALA A 233 10.40 5.25 -12.28
N PHE A 234 10.26 4.89 -13.54
CA PHE A 234 9.15 5.30 -14.40
C PHE A 234 8.65 4.14 -15.22
N GLY A 235 7.33 3.99 -15.31
CA GLY A 235 6.68 2.90 -16.02
C GLY A 235 5.62 3.38 -17.00
N PHE A 236 5.57 2.76 -18.18
CA PHE A 236 4.49 2.84 -19.15
C PHE A 236 3.78 1.50 -19.18
N ILE A 237 2.53 1.47 -18.77
CA ILE A 237 1.72 0.25 -18.64
C ILE A 237 0.58 0.30 -19.65
N LYS A 238 0.52 -0.68 -20.55
CA LYS A 238 -0.59 -0.89 -21.48
C LYS A 238 -1.52 -1.94 -20.93
N MET A 239 -2.82 -1.63 -20.80
CA MET A 239 -3.84 -2.57 -20.35
C MET A 239 -4.48 -3.31 -21.54
N LYS A 240 -5.03 -4.52 -21.32
CA LYS A 240 -5.67 -5.34 -22.37
C LYS A 240 -6.85 -4.63 -23.06
N ASN A 241 -7.61 -3.81 -22.32
CA ASN A 241 -8.71 -3.01 -22.90
C ASN A 241 -8.25 -1.79 -23.71
N GLY A 242 -6.93 -1.59 -23.85
CA GLY A 242 -6.33 -0.46 -24.59
C GLY A 242 -6.03 0.77 -23.73
N ALA A 243 -6.43 0.82 -22.48
CA ALA A 243 -6.04 1.91 -21.57
C ALA A 243 -4.54 1.95 -21.33
N THR A 244 -4.03 3.10 -20.90
CA THR A 244 -2.61 3.31 -20.61
C THR A 244 -2.47 3.97 -19.26
N ILE A 245 -1.47 3.52 -18.47
CA ILE A 245 -1.08 4.12 -17.20
C ILE A 245 0.39 4.55 -17.30
N ILE A 246 0.69 5.76 -16.84
CA ILE A 246 2.06 6.23 -16.57
C ILE A 246 2.27 6.16 -15.06
N LEU A 247 3.29 5.46 -14.63
CA LEU A 247 3.73 5.45 -13.23
C LEU A 247 5.02 6.25 -13.09
N GLU A 248 5.01 7.19 -12.15
CA GLU A 248 6.16 8.01 -11.78
C GLU A 248 6.47 7.77 -10.30
N SER A 249 7.68 7.32 -9.98
CA SER A 249 8.08 7.05 -8.60
C SER A 249 9.50 7.52 -8.32
N ALA A 250 9.69 8.30 -7.26
CA ALA A 250 11.02 8.77 -6.85
C ALA A 250 11.06 9.18 -5.37
N TRP A 251 12.12 8.81 -4.67
CA TRP A 251 12.47 9.40 -3.39
C TRP A 251 13.33 10.64 -3.53
N ALA A 252 14.09 10.72 -4.64
CA ALA A 252 14.94 11.84 -4.98
C ALA A 252 14.85 12.14 -6.47
N LEU A 253 14.35 13.34 -6.82
CA LEU A 253 14.24 13.80 -8.18
C LEU A 253 14.40 15.33 -8.23
N ASN A 254 15.08 15.84 -9.25
CA ASN A 254 15.20 17.28 -9.50
C ASN A 254 13.94 17.82 -10.17
N SER A 255 12.81 17.75 -9.48
CA SER A 255 11.50 18.22 -9.94
C SER A 255 10.83 19.06 -8.86
N LEU A 256 10.00 20.01 -9.27
CA LEU A 256 9.04 20.72 -8.43
C LEU A 256 7.63 20.12 -8.56
N ASP A 257 7.40 19.26 -9.56
CA ASP A 257 6.17 18.50 -9.72
C ASP A 257 6.23 17.25 -8.84
N VAL A 258 5.86 17.45 -7.57
CA VAL A 258 5.92 16.43 -6.53
C VAL A 258 4.51 16.13 -6.05
N ASP A 259 4.20 14.85 -5.90
CA ASP A 259 2.95 14.37 -5.30
C ASP A 259 3.11 12.89 -4.93
N GLU A 260 2.42 12.42 -3.90
CA GLU A 260 2.57 11.04 -3.43
C GLU A 260 1.22 10.38 -3.18
N ALA A 261 1.10 9.13 -3.62
CA ALA A 261 -0.11 8.32 -3.51
C ALA A 261 -1.35 9.04 -4.08
N LYS A 262 -1.19 9.58 -5.29
CA LYS A 262 -2.22 10.31 -6.04
C LYS A 262 -2.38 9.72 -7.43
N CYS A 263 -3.53 9.98 -8.05
CA CYS A 263 -3.75 9.65 -9.45
C CYS A 263 -4.46 10.78 -10.20
N SER A 264 -4.24 10.81 -11.52
CA SER A 264 -5.04 11.60 -12.47
C SER A 264 -5.66 10.64 -13.49
N LEU A 265 -6.90 10.87 -13.87
CA LEU A 265 -7.67 9.98 -14.73
C LEU A 265 -8.29 10.78 -15.88
N SER A 266 -8.23 10.21 -17.09
CA SER A 266 -8.94 10.74 -18.27
C SER A 266 -9.89 9.68 -18.81
N GLY A 267 -11.16 10.01 -18.81
CA GLY A 267 -12.22 9.19 -19.33
C GLY A 267 -12.95 9.86 -20.50
N THR A 268 -13.85 9.13 -21.15
CA THR A 268 -14.58 9.60 -22.35
C THR A 268 -15.67 10.63 -22.04
N LYS A 269 -16.09 10.75 -20.75
CA LYS A 269 -17.10 11.74 -20.32
C LYS A 269 -16.54 12.81 -19.40
N GLY A 270 -15.36 12.61 -18.86
CA GLY A 270 -14.73 13.53 -17.93
C GLY A 270 -13.41 12.97 -17.40
N GLY A 271 -12.78 13.73 -16.53
CA GLY A 271 -11.54 13.35 -15.88
C GLY A 271 -11.55 13.71 -14.40
N ALA A 272 -10.52 13.25 -13.70
CA ALA A 272 -10.27 13.57 -12.30
C ALA A 272 -8.79 13.79 -12.05
N ASP A 273 -8.50 14.60 -11.06
CA ASP A 273 -7.15 14.92 -10.62
C ASP A 273 -7.12 15.08 -9.11
N MET A 274 -6.17 14.44 -8.45
CA MET A 274 -6.05 14.47 -6.98
C MET A 274 -4.96 15.45 -6.51
N LYS A 275 -4.24 16.11 -7.43
CA LYS A 275 -3.24 17.11 -7.09
C LYS A 275 -3.91 18.37 -6.56
N ASP A 276 -3.34 18.95 -5.49
CA ASP A 276 -3.91 20.16 -4.84
C ASP A 276 -5.39 20.00 -4.43
N GLY A 277 -5.77 18.83 -3.96
CA GLY A 277 -7.16 18.44 -3.64
C GLY A 277 -7.83 17.70 -4.79
N LEU A 278 -9.00 17.12 -4.50
CA LEU A 278 -9.75 16.37 -5.50
C LEU A 278 -10.53 17.31 -6.43
N ARG A 279 -10.29 17.16 -7.74
CA ARG A 279 -10.98 17.90 -8.80
C ARG A 279 -11.61 16.92 -9.79
N ILE A 280 -12.85 17.21 -10.17
CA ILE A 280 -13.55 16.52 -11.26
C ILE A 280 -13.76 17.53 -12.37
N HIS A 281 -13.42 17.19 -13.61
CA HIS A 281 -13.51 18.09 -14.75
C HIS A 281 -14.14 17.40 -15.96
N GLY A 282 -14.75 18.19 -16.82
CA GLY A 282 -15.47 17.69 -17.98
C GLY A 282 -15.96 18.83 -18.88
N GLU A 283 -16.93 18.51 -19.73
CA GLU A 283 -17.59 19.44 -20.63
C GLU A 283 -19.11 19.39 -20.41
N GLU A 284 -19.75 20.54 -20.39
CA GLU A 284 -21.21 20.68 -20.34
C GLU A 284 -21.63 21.86 -21.22
N LEU A 285 -22.57 21.63 -22.14
CA LEU A 285 -23.10 22.63 -23.08
C LEU A 285 -22.02 23.34 -23.89
N GLY A 286 -20.97 22.62 -24.31
CA GLY A 286 -19.85 23.17 -25.08
C GLY A 286 -18.85 23.98 -24.26
N THR A 287 -18.93 23.91 -22.92
CA THR A 287 -18.06 24.65 -21.99
C THR A 287 -17.34 23.69 -21.08
N LEU A 288 -16.02 23.84 -20.96
CA LEU A 288 -15.21 23.08 -20.00
C LEU A 288 -15.48 23.56 -18.57
N TYR A 289 -15.55 22.61 -17.65
CA TYR A 289 -15.68 22.92 -16.23
C TYR A 289 -14.67 22.16 -15.38
N THR A 290 -14.37 22.70 -14.19
CA THR A 290 -13.65 22.02 -13.13
C THR A 290 -14.44 22.20 -11.84
N LYS A 291 -14.76 21.10 -11.17
CA LYS A 291 -15.39 21.07 -9.84
C LYS A 291 -14.33 20.73 -8.81
N HIS A 292 -14.10 21.61 -7.86
CA HIS A 292 -13.31 21.32 -6.67
C HIS A 292 -14.21 20.61 -5.66
N ILE A 293 -13.75 19.50 -5.12
CA ILE A 293 -14.51 18.72 -4.15
C ILE A 293 -14.01 19.06 -2.76
N GLU A 294 -14.84 19.75 -2.00
CA GLU A 294 -14.58 20.10 -0.61
C GLU A 294 -14.95 18.89 0.27
N LEU A 295 -13.95 18.17 0.75
CA LEU A 295 -14.13 16.94 1.52
C LEU A 295 -14.10 17.18 3.03
N ASP A 296 -13.56 18.32 3.46
CA ASP A 296 -13.35 18.66 4.87
C ASP A 296 -14.57 19.33 5.54
N ASN A 297 -15.58 19.70 4.75
CA ASN A 297 -16.76 20.42 5.24
C ASN A 297 -17.84 19.50 5.80
N LYS A 298 -17.52 18.70 6.80
CA LYS A 298 -18.53 17.97 7.59
C LYS A 298 -19.10 18.77 8.76
N GLY A 299 -18.69 20.03 8.91
CA GLY A 299 -19.14 20.91 9.98
C GLY A 299 -19.86 22.17 9.49
N VAL A 300 -20.71 22.71 10.30
CA VAL A 300 -21.09 24.14 10.33
C VAL A 300 -20.06 24.83 11.22
N ASP A 301 -19.91 26.15 11.09
CA ASP A 301 -18.88 26.99 11.78
C ASP A 301 -18.70 26.77 13.30
N PHE A 302 -19.54 25.97 13.94
CA PHE A 302 -19.51 25.63 15.35
C PHE A 302 -19.25 24.14 15.64
N TYR A 303 -19.04 23.30 14.60
CA TYR A 303 -18.77 21.86 14.72
C TYR A 303 -17.51 21.52 13.93
N GLU A 304 -16.41 21.28 14.62
CA GLU A 304 -15.25 20.63 14.04
C GLU A 304 -15.68 19.21 13.65
N GLY A 305 -15.76 18.93 12.35
CA GLY A 305 -16.03 17.59 11.84
C GLY A 305 -14.88 16.66 12.22
N GLU A 306 -15.20 15.42 12.59
CA GLU A 306 -14.17 14.41 12.83
C GLU A 306 -13.35 14.21 11.55
N THR A 307 -12.03 14.37 11.63
CA THR A 307 -11.11 13.97 10.57
C THR A 307 -11.13 12.46 10.46
N VAL A 308 -11.38 11.94 9.26
CA VAL A 308 -11.37 10.48 9.02
C VAL A 308 -9.91 9.99 9.05
N ASP A 309 -9.61 9.14 10.03
CA ASP A 309 -8.34 8.43 10.09
C ASP A 309 -8.40 7.21 9.15
N GLU A 310 -7.69 7.28 8.03
CA GLU A 310 -7.65 6.21 7.04
C GLU A 310 -7.11 4.89 7.59
N ALA A 311 -6.20 4.93 8.55
CA ALA A 311 -5.65 3.73 9.18
C ALA A 311 -6.70 3.03 10.07
N LEU A 312 -7.50 3.82 10.79
CA LEU A 312 -8.62 3.31 11.57
C LEU A 312 -9.71 2.72 10.66
N GLU A 313 -10.04 3.38 9.55
CA GLU A 313 -11.04 2.88 8.60
C GLU A 313 -10.57 1.60 7.89
N GLU A 314 -9.28 1.49 7.57
CA GLU A 314 -8.68 0.25 7.07
C GLU A 314 -8.83 -0.88 8.10
N ALA A 315 -8.45 -0.63 9.36
CA ALA A 315 -8.56 -1.61 10.44
C ALA A 315 -10.01 -2.05 10.68
N LYS A 316 -10.95 -1.11 10.76
CA LYS A 316 -12.39 -1.41 10.90
C LYS A 316 -12.92 -2.26 9.74
N ALA A 317 -12.59 -1.89 8.50
CA ALA A 317 -13.01 -2.64 7.32
C ALA A 317 -12.44 -4.07 7.31
N TRP A 318 -11.18 -4.24 7.73
CA TRP A 318 -10.55 -5.54 7.84
C TRP A 318 -11.20 -6.42 8.92
N ILE A 319 -11.36 -5.89 10.13
CA ILE A 319 -12.00 -6.62 11.23
C ILE A 319 -13.44 -7.00 10.86
N SER A 320 -14.21 -6.06 10.31
CA SER A 320 -15.58 -6.33 9.81
C SER A 320 -15.61 -7.42 8.73
N CYS A 321 -14.63 -7.42 7.81
CA CYS A 321 -14.49 -8.46 6.79
C CYS A 321 -14.32 -9.85 7.41
N VAL A 322 -13.51 -9.98 8.47
CA VAL A 322 -13.30 -11.24 9.18
C VAL A 322 -14.57 -11.66 9.94
N GLN A 323 -15.17 -10.74 10.71
CA GLN A 323 -16.37 -11.00 11.53
C GLN A 323 -17.57 -11.44 10.69
N ASN A 324 -17.81 -10.75 9.56
CA ASN A 324 -18.97 -10.97 8.71
C ASN A 324 -18.71 -11.97 7.56
N ASN A 325 -17.53 -12.53 7.51
CA ASN A 325 -17.08 -13.43 6.44
C ASN A 325 -17.27 -12.88 5.01
N THR A 326 -17.07 -11.57 4.84
CA THR A 326 -17.15 -10.88 3.53
C THR A 326 -15.77 -10.84 2.84
N PRO A 327 -15.67 -10.58 1.53
CA PRO A 327 -14.38 -10.33 0.88
C PRO A 327 -13.69 -9.10 1.44
N PRO A 328 -12.35 -9.08 1.52
CA PRO A 328 -11.62 -7.89 1.93
C PRO A 328 -11.75 -6.78 0.87
N ARG A 329 -11.70 -5.52 1.31
CA ARG A 329 -11.76 -4.37 0.41
C ARG A 329 -10.51 -4.28 -0.48
N VAL A 330 -9.37 -4.63 0.04
CA VAL A 330 -8.14 -4.85 -0.74
C VAL A 330 -8.01 -6.34 -0.96
N LYS A 331 -8.34 -6.80 -2.17
CA LYS A 331 -8.28 -8.22 -2.51
C LYS A 331 -6.84 -8.63 -2.83
N PRO A 332 -6.37 -9.79 -2.36
CA PRO A 332 -5.02 -10.25 -2.66
C PRO A 332 -4.76 -10.47 -4.15
N GLU A 333 -5.80 -10.79 -4.95
CA GLU A 333 -5.70 -10.89 -6.40
C GLU A 333 -5.36 -9.54 -7.06
N GLU A 334 -5.91 -8.44 -6.55
CA GLU A 334 -5.64 -7.08 -7.02
C GLU A 334 -4.21 -6.67 -6.64
N ALA A 335 -3.78 -6.97 -5.40
CA ALA A 335 -2.43 -6.73 -4.93
C ALA A 335 -1.35 -7.53 -5.70
N LEU A 336 -1.68 -8.76 -6.09
CA LEU A 336 -0.80 -9.58 -6.96
C LEU A 336 -0.54 -8.86 -8.29
N VAL A 337 -1.55 -8.28 -8.94
CA VAL A 337 -1.37 -7.55 -10.21
C VAL A 337 -0.49 -6.32 -10.02
N VAL A 338 -0.62 -5.63 -8.88
CA VAL A 338 0.31 -4.53 -8.55
C VAL A 338 1.74 -5.05 -8.51
N THR A 339 2.01 -6.14 -7.79
CA THR A 339 3.35 -6.74 -7.70
C THR A 339 3.87 -7.17 -9.08
N GLN A 340 3.02 -7.78 -9.92
CA GLN A 340 3.36 -8.18 -11.29
C GLN A 340 3.82 -7.00 -12.16
N ILE A 341 3.11 -5.88 -12.09
CA ILE A 341 3.46 -4.69 -12.87
C ILE A 341 4.76 -4.06 -12.36
N LEU A 342 4.98 -3.99 -11.04
CA LEU A 342 6.22 -3.46 -10.47
C LEU A 342 7.42 -4.32 -10.88
N GLU A 343 7.32 -5.65 -10.76
CA GLU A 343 8.38 -6.58 -11.19
C GLU A 343 8.67 -6.43 -12.70
N ALA A 344 7.62 -6.29 -13.53
CA ALA A 344 7.77 -6.08 -14.96
C ALA A 344 8.47 -4.74 -15.30
N ILE A 345 8.30 -3.69 -14.49
CA ILE A 345 9.04 -2.43 -14.64
C ILE A 345 10.53 -2.66 -14.37
N TYR A 346 10.89 -3.38 -13.30
CA TYR A 346 12.28 -3.73 -13.01
C TYR A 346 12.89 -4.60 -14.10
N GLU A 347 12.18 -5.65 -14.55
CA GLU A 347 12.63 -6.52 -15.64
C GLU A 347 12.86 -5.73 -16.94
N SER A 348 11.91 -4.85 -17.28
CA SER A 348 12.03 -3.99 -18.46
C SER A 348 13.22 -3.03 -18.37
N ALA A 349 13.44 -2.42 -17.20
CA ALA A 349 14.57 -1.54 -16.97
C ALA A 349 15.92 -2.26 -17.12
N HIS A 350 15.99 -3.51 -16.63
CA HIS A 350 17.18 -4.34 -16.71
C HIS A 350 17.47 -4.83 -18.15
N THR A 351 16.42 -5.26 -18.87
CA THR A 351 16.57 -5.87 -20.21
C THR A 351 16.53 -4.86 -21.36
N GLY A 352 16.02 -3.64 -21.12
CA GLY A 352 15.75 -2.63 -22.14
C GLY A 352 14.60 -3.01 -23.08
N LYS A 353 13.75 -3.98 -22.73
CA LYS A 353 12.65 -4.49 -23.55
C LYS A 353 11.33 -4.37 -22.83
N ALA A 354 10.23 -4.31 -23.59
CA ALA A 354 8.90 -4.43 -23.01
C ALA A 354 8.65 -5.87 -22.50
N VAL A 355 7.98 -5.97 -21.34
CA VAL A 355 7.49 -7.24 -20.77
C VAL A 355 6.02 -7.37 -21.15
N TYR A 356 5.63 -8.53 -21.67
CA TYR A 356 4.27 -8.82 -22.11
C TYR A 356 3.60 -9.81 -21.15
N PHE A 357 2.30 -9.60 -20.93
CA PHE A 357 1.46 -10.47 -20.12
C PHE A 357 0.55 -11.30 -21.04
N ASP A 358 0.39 -12.59 -20.76
CA ASP A 358 -0.47 -13.52 -21.48
C ASP A 358 -1.99 -13.25 -21.30
#